data_db8afe1b7e98700238e0197f9d7d8f71
#
_entry.id   db8afe1b7e98700238e0197f9d7d8f71
#
_cell.length_a   1.000
_cell.length_b   1.000
_cell.length_c   1.000
_cell.angle_alpha   90.00
_cell.angle_beta   90.00
_cell.angle_gamma   90.00
#
_symmetry.space_group_name_H-M   'P 1'
#
loop_
_entity.id
_entity.type
_entity.pdbx_description
1 polymer ?
#
loop_
_entity_poly.entity_id
_entity_poly.type
_entity_poly.pdbx_seq_one_letter_code
_entity_poly.pdbx_strand_id
1 'polypeptide(L)'
;LASAHPEIKTIGDALQHPELFGDPDNPDKGVVHNCPEAWSCRITTANLFRAYGAAEKGFTLKQAESGKDLRDSIVKAFDKKRGWLGYYWAPTALLGKHDMIRLSFGVPYDRTEWNTCTVVENCPDPKPNAWPDRIRRCPGPE
;
A
#
# COMPACT_ATOMS: atom_id res chain seq x y z
N LEU A 1 6.24 14.17 2.29
CA LEU A 1 7.30 13.20 1.97
C LEU A 1 7.58 13.12 0.47
N ALA A 2 6.53 13.08 -0.36
CA ALA A 2 6.70 13.00 -1.82
C ALA A 2 7.55 14.15 -2.38
N SER A 3 7.36 15.36 -1.90
CA SER A 3 8.14 16.52 -2.33
C SER A 3 9.59 16.49 -1.81
N ALA A 4 9.82 15.86 -0.66
CA ALA A 4 11.16 15.72 -0.08
C ALA A 4 11.95 14.55 -0.69
N HIS A 5 11.27 13.58 -1.28
CA HIS A 5 11.85 12.37 -1.86
C HIS A 5 11.33 12.11 -3.28
N PRO A 6 11.66 12.99 -4.26
CA PRO A 6 11.17 12.84 -5.62
C PRO A 6 11.73 11.60 -6.34
N GLU A 7 12.76 10.98 -5.79
CA GLU A 7 13.34 9.74 -6.32
C GLU A 7 12.44 8.53 -6.09
N ILE A 8 11.51 8.60 -5.13
CA ILE A 8 10.58 7.50 -4.84
C ILE A 8 9.39 7.60 -5.78
N LYS A 9 9.37 6.76 -6.82
CA LYS A 9 8.34 6.75 -7.87
C LYS A 9 7.61 5.42 -7.98
N THR A 10 8.23 4.35 -7.51
CA THR A 10 7.67 3.00 -7.59
C THR A 10 7.55 2.37 -6.21
N ILE A 11 6.77 1.29 -6.12
CA ILE A 11 6.70 0.47 -4.91
C ILE A 11 8.10 -0.04 -4.55
N GLY A 12 8.86 -0.49 -5.54
CA GLY A 12 10.24 -0.95 -5.32
C GLY A 12 11.13 0.12 -4.71
N ASP A 13 11.00 1.37 -5.17
CA ASP A 13 11.77 2.49 -4.60
C ASP A 13 11.40 2.71 -3.12
N ALA A 14 10.12 2.72 -2.80
CA ALA A 14 9.63 2.91 -1.42
C ALA A 14 10.14 1.80 -0.49
N LEU A 15 10.19 0.57 -0.97
CA LEU A 15 10.63 -0.58 -0.18
C LEU A 15 12.13 -0.57 0.14
N GLN A 16 12.91 0.29 -0.51
CA GLN A 16 14.33 0.50 -0.18
C GLN A 16 14.52 1.38 1.07
N HIS A 17 13.46 2.04 1.55
CA HIS A 17 13.53 3.05 2.62
C HIS A 17 12.55 2.77 3.75
N PRO A 18 12.68 1.63 4.47
CA PRO A 18 11.77 1.35 5.59
C PRO A 18 11.81 2.44 6.67
N GLU A 19 12.93 3.13 6.83
CA GLU A 19 13.09 4.21 7.81
C GLU A 19 12.16 5.41 7.54
N LEU A 20 11.72 5.61 6.30
CA LEU A 20 10.80 6.70 5.95
C LEU A 20 9.34 6.37 6.28
N PHE A 21 9.01 5.10 6.44
CA PHE A 21 7.66 4.61 6.66
C PHE A 21 7.51 3.89 8.01
N GLY A 22 8.27 4.36 9.01
CA GLY A 22 8.38 3.70 10.30
C GLY A 22 7.07 3.56 11.06
N ASP A 23 6.93 2.46 11.76
CA ASP A 23 5.81 2.21 12.66
C ASP A 23 6.06 2.94 13.98
N PRO A 24 5.07 3.72 14.49
CA PRO A 24 5.19 4.33 15.81
C PRO A 24 5.45 3.32 16.94
N ASP A 25 4.90 2.11 16.78
CA ASP A 25 5.01 1.05 17.79
C ASP A 25 6.27 0.21 17.60
N ASN A 26 6.89 0.27 16.41
CA ASN A 26 8.12 -0.45 16.09
C ASN A 26 8.97 0.36 15.11
N PRO A 27 9.71 1.38 15.59
CA PRO A 27 10.42 2.32 14.73
C PRO A 27 11.53 1.70 13.88
N ASP A 28 11.96 0.48 14.18
CA ASP A 28 12.98 -0.22 13.38
C ASP A 28 12.42 -0.85 12.11
N LYS A 29 11.10 -0.85 11.95
CA LYS A 29 10.41 -1.45 10.80
C LYS A 29 9.60 -0.41 10.06
N GLY A 30 9.59 -0.52 8.72
CA GLY A 30 8.62 0.17 7.91
C GLY A 30 7.25 -0.52 7.98
N VAL A 31 6.19 0.22 7.67
CA VAL A 31 4.82 -0.32 7.67
C VAL A 31 4.17 -0.14 6.32
N VAL A 32 3.56 -1.21 5.83
CA VAL A 32 2.58 -1.17 4.76
C VAL A 32 1.19 -1.31 5.39
N HIS A 33 0.34 -0.31 5.18
CA HIS A 33 -1.02 -0.30 5.74
C HIS A 33 -1.96 -1.06 4.81
N ASN A 34 -2.54 -2.15 5.32
CA ASN A 34 -3.48 -2.97 4.58
C ASN A 34 -4.91 -2.50 4.81
N CYS A 35 -5.78 -2.90 3.89
CA CYS A 35 -7.23 -2.67 3.96
C CYS A 35 -7.85 -3.40 5.14
N PRO A 36 -9.04 -2.96 5.62
CA PRO A 36 -9.82 -3.72 6.58
C PRO A 36 -10.10 -5.15 6.11
N GLU A 37 -10.26 -6.06 7.05
CA GLU A 37 -10.42 -7.49 6.76
C GLU A 37 -11.62 -7.78 5.83
N ALA A 38 -12.69 -7.03 5.97
CA ALA A 38 -13.90 -7.23 5.16
C ALA A 38 -13.76 -6.74 3.71
N TRP A 39 -12.70 -6.02 3.39
CA TRP A 39 -12.50 -5.48 2.04
C TRP A 39 -11.66 -6.44 1.20
N SER A 40 -12.03 -6.62 -0.08
CA SER A 40 -11.30 -7.51 -1.00
C SER A 40 -9.86 -7.06 -1.24
N CYS A 41 -9.58 -5.76 -1.15
CA CYS A 41 -8.21 -5.24 -1.31
C CYS A 41 -7.24 -5.76 -0.25
N ARG A 42 -7.73 -6.26 0.89
CA ARG A 42 -6.89 -6.91 1.90
C ARG A 42 -6.12 -8.09 1.33
N ILE A 43 -6.81 -8.92 0.56
CA ILE A 43 -6.20 -10.10 -0.07
C ILE A 43 -5.15 -9.68 -1.09
N THR A 44 -5.51 -8.75 -1.96
CA THR A 44 -4.63 -8.27 -3.02
C THR A 44 -3.38 -7.62 -2.44
N THR A 45 -3.54 -6.74 -1.46
CA THR A 45 -2.42 -6.05 -0.82
C THR A 45 -1.50 -7.03 -0.10
N ALA A 46 -2.04 -8.03 0.59
CA ALA A 46 -1.25 -9.05 1.27
C ALA A 46 -0.43 -9.88 0.27
N ASN A 47 -1.02 -10.26 -0.85
CA ASN A 47 -0.31 -10.99 -1.89
C ASN A 47 0.80 -10.15 -2.52
N LEU A 48 0.53 -8.88 -2.82
CA LEU A 48 1.54 -7.98 -3.38
C LEU A 48 2.66 -7.69 -2.38
N PHE A 49 2.34 -7.58 -1.09
CA PHE A 49 3.35 -7.43 -0.03
C PHE A 49 4.36 -8.58 -0.08
N ARG A 50 3.90 -9.81 -0.22
CA ARG A 50 4.77 -10.98 -0.35
C ARG A 50 5.49 -11.03 -1.69
N ALA A 51 4.80 -10.68 -2.77
CA ALA A 51 5.36 -10.71 -4.12
C ALA A 51 6.56 -9.76 -4.27
N TYR A 52 6.49 -8.60 -3.62
CA TYR A 52 7.57 -7.61 -3.67
C TYR A 52 8.65 -7.84 -2.60
N GLY A 53 8.53 -8.89 -1.80
CA GLY A 53 9.53 -9.20 -0.77
C GLY A 53 9.62 -8.12 0.31
N ALA A 54 8.50 -7.50 0.66
CA ALA A 54 8.51 -6.37 1.59
C ALA A 54 8.99 -6.76 2.99
N ALA A 55 8.66 -7.96 3.46
CA ALA A 55 9.08 -8.43 4.78
C ALA A 55 10.61 -8.53 4.85
N GLU A 56 11.26 -9.04 3.82
CA GLU A 56 12.71 -9.20 3.74
C GLU A 56 13.43 -7.83 3.65
N LYS A 57 12.69 -6.80 3.24
CA LYS A 57 13.20 -5.42 3.15
C LYS A 57 12.95 -4.59 4.41
N GLY A 58 12.45 -5.20 5.46
CA GLY A 58 12.26 -4.56 6.75
C GLY A 58 10.89 -3.94 6.95
N PHE A 59 9.88 -4.38 6.22
CA PHE A 59 8.49 -3.90 6.37
C PHE A 59 7.62 -4.93 7.09
N THR A 60 6.62 -4.43 7.80
CA THR A 60 5.52 -5.24 8.34
C THR A 60 4.22 -4.83 7.68
N LEU A 61 3.29 -5.77 7.55
CA LEU A 61 1.96 -5.52 7.02
C LEU A 61 1.01 -5.31 8.19
N LYS A 62 0.45 -4.09 8.30
CA LYS A 62 -0.45 -3.74 9.40
C LYS A 62 -1.89 -3.74 8.89
N GLN A 63 -2.70 -4.60 9.47
CA GLN A 63 -4.12 -4.71 9.14
C GLN A 63 -4.90 -3.56 9.75
N ALA A 64 -5.67 -2.84 8.95
CA ALA A 64 -6.60 -1.84 9.46
C ALA A 64 -7.85 -2.53 10.03
N GLU A 65 -8.38 -2.00 11.12
CA GLU A 65 -9.60 -2.53 11.73
C GLU A 65 -10.85 -2.06 10.99
N SER A 66 -10.78 -0.87 10.38
CA SER A 66 -11.91 -0.24 9.68
C SER A 66 -11.39 0.76 8.65
N GLY A 67 -12.30 1.25 7.79
CA GLY A 67 -11.97 2.34 6.88
C GLY A 67 -11.57 3.60 7.62
N LYS A 68 -12.19 3.86 8.78
CA LYS A 68 -11.82 4.98 9.64
C LYS A 68 -10.39 4.82 10.17
N ASP A 69 -10.03 3.63 10.63
CA ASP A 69 -8.68 3.35 11.13
C ASP A 69 -7.63 3.56 10.03
N LEU A 70 -7.91 3.09 8.82
CA LEU A 70 -7.03 3.31 7.68
C LEU A 70 -6.85 4.80 7.38
N ARG A 71 -7.94 5.56 7.37
CA ARG A 71 -7.91 7.01 7.17
C ARG A 71 -7.13 7.72 8.28
N ASP A 72 -7.38 7.36 9.53
CA ASP A 72 -6.72 7.97 10.69
C ASP A 72 -5.20 7.70 10.65
N SER A 73 -4.77 6.57 10.12
CA SER A 73 -3.34 6.26 9.98
C SER A 73 -2.64 7.23 9.03
N ILE A 74 -3.32 7.65 7.97
CA ILE A 74 -2.79 8.66 7.03
C ILE A 74 -2.65 10.01 7.73
N VAL A 75 -3.71 10.48 8.40
CA VAL A 75 -3.71 11.76 9.12
C VAL A 75 -2.60 11.78 10.16
N LYS A 76 -2.46 10.70 10.91
CA LYS A 76 -1.44 10.57 11.96
C LYS A 76 -0.02 10.62 11.38
N ALA A 77 0.21 9.99 10.23
CA ALA A 77 1.51 10.04 9.59
C ALA A 77 1.87 11.46 9.15
N PHE A 78 0.90 12.21 8.59
CA PHE A 78 1.11 13.60 8.20
C PHE A 78 1.37 14.50 9.41
N ASP A 79 0.59 14.34 10.48
CA ASP A 79 0.77 15.13 11.71
C ASP A 79 2.16 14.93 12.32
N LYS A 80 2.69 13.72 12.22
CA LYS A 80 4.02 13.39 12.72
C LYS A 80 5.13 13.54 11.66
N LYS A 81 4.81 14.07 10.50
CA LYS A 81 5.74 14.31 9.39
C LYS A 81 6.46 13.03 8.95
N ARG A 82 5.75 11.91 8.93
CA ARG A 82 6.28 10.63 8.47
C ARG A 82 5.64 10.21 7.16
N GLY A 83 6.33 9.33 6.43
CA GLY A 83 5.77 8.72 5.24
C GLY A 83 4.67 7.72 5.59
N TRP A 84 3.75 7.56 4.66
CA TRP A 84 2.68 6.56 4.73
C TRP A 84 2.72 5.74 3.44
N LEU A 85 2.68 4.43 3.56
CA LEU A 85 2.64 3.51 2.43
C LEU A 85 1.50 2.52 2.66
N GLY A 86 0.61 2.39 1.68
CA GLY A 86 -0.52 1.48 1.79
C GLY A 86 -1.52 1.65 0.68
N TYR A 87 -2.65 0.98 0.83
CA TYR A 87 -3.76 1.11 -0.10
C TYR A 87 -4.70 2.24 0.32
N TYR A 88 -5.02 3.11 -0.63
CA TYR A 88 -6.13 4.05 -0.48
C TYR A 88 -6.69 4.35 -1.86
N TRP A 89 -7.96 4.69 -1.94
CA TRP A 89 -8.63 4.94 -3.23
C TRP A 89 -8.76 6.43 -3.51
N ALA A 90 -8.83 6.77 -4.79
CA ALA A 90 -9.04 8.14 -5.24
C ALA A 90 -10.28 8.17 -6.18
N PRO A 91 -10.98 9.33 -6.26
CA PRO A 91 -10.72 10.57 -5.53
C PRO A 91 -11.37 10.58 -4.14
N THR A 92 -10.69 11.15 -3.15
CA THR A 92 -11.25 11.37 -1.81
C THR A 92 -10.84 12.74 -1.29
N ALA A 93 -11.63 13.28 -0.35
CA ALA A 93 -11.29 14.54 0.30
C ALA A 93 -9.97 14.47 1.05
N LEU A 94 -9.66 13.29 1.61
CA LEU A 94 -8.42 13.07 2.35
C LEU A 94 -7.19 13.23 1.44
N LEU A 95 -7.20 12.64 0.26
CA LEU A 95 -6.11 12.76 -0.69
C LEU A 95 -5.97 14.18 -1.25
N GLY A 96 -7.09 14.92 -1.30
CA GLY A 96 -7.07 16.33 -1.69
C GLY A 96 -6.46 17.25 -0.64
N LYS A 97 -6.49 16.87 0.64
CA LYS A 97 -5.93 17.65 1.74
C LYS A 97 -4.47 17.37 2.03
N HIS A 98 -3.98 16.21 1.64
CA HIS A 98 -2.63 15.75 1.94
C HIS A 98 -1.86 15.49 0.66
N ASP A 99 -0.58 15.86 0.67
CA ASP A 99 0.31 15.69 -0.47
C ASP A 99 0.71 14.21 -0.58
N MET A 100 -0.12 13.45 -1.26
CA MET A 100 0.09 12.03 -1.51
C MET A 100 0.20 11.76 -2.99
N ILE A 101 1.11 10.87 -3.35
CA ILE A 101 1.26 10.41 -4.73
C ILE A 101 0.92 8.92 -4.82
N ARG A 102 0.52 8.52 -6.01
CA ARG A 102 0.35 7.12 -6.32
C ARG A 102 1.67 6.58 -6.85
N LEU A 103 2.16 5.52 -6.22
CA LEU A 103 3.37 4.86 -6.68
C LEU A 103 3.06 3.88 -7.82
N SER A 104 3.96 3.86 -8.81
CA SER A 104 3.90 2.85 -9.86
C SER A 104 4.31 1.49 -9.30
N PHE A 105 3.72 0.43 -9.83
CA PHE A 105 4.09 -0.93 -9.45
C PHE A 105 5.40 -1.38 -10.12
N GLY A 106 5.90 -0.62 -11.11
CA GLY A 106 7.16 -0.94 -11.81
C GLY A 106 7.06 -2.09 -12.79
N VAL A 107 5.88 -2.72 -12.91
CA VAL A 107 5.61 -3.83 -13.83
C VAL A 107 4.25 -3.60 -14.50
N PRO A 108 4.05 -4.12 -15.72
CA PRO A 108 2.75 -4.04 -16.38
C PRO A 108 1.73 -4.94 -15.69
N TYR A 109 0.45 -4.61 -15.86
CA TYR A 109 -0.63 -5.44 -15.37
C TYR A 109 -0.68 -6.77 -16.13
N ASP A 110 -0.67 -7.87 -15.37
CA ASP A 110 -0.80 -9.23 -15.88
C ASP A 110 -2.16 -9.80 -15.45
N ARG A 111 -3.05 -9.97 -16.40
CA ARG A 111 -4.41 -10.44 -16.14
C ARG A 111 -4.46 -11.88 -15.63
N THR A 112 -3.61 -12.75 -16.16
CA THR A 112 -3.57 -14.15 -15.73
C THR A 112 -3.10 -14.25 -14.29
N GLU A 113 -1.99 -13.60 -13.95
CA GLU A 113 -1.49 -13.55 -12.58
C GLU A 113 -2.53 -12.93 -11.64
N TRP A 114 -3.20 -11.87 -12.07
CA TRP A 114 -4.25 -11.23 -11.29
C TRP A 114 -5.36 -12.21 -10.92
N ASN A 115 -5.92 -12.88 -11.92
CA ASN A 115 -7.08 -13.77 -11.72
C ASN A 115 -6.73 -15.08 -11.02
N THR A 116 -5.51 -15.58 -11.16
CA THR A 116 -5.11 -16.90 -10.61
C THR A 116 -4.35 -16.80 -9.30
N CYS A 117 -3.85 -15.62 -8.94
CA CYS A 117 -3.02 -15.47 -7.76
C CYS A 117 -3.27 -14.15 -7.03
N THR A 118 -3.11 -12.99 -7.70
CA THR A 118 -3.09 -11.69 -7.01
C THR A 118 -4.34 -11.44 -6.16
N VAL A 119 -5.52 -11.85 -6.63
CA VAL A 119 -6.79 -11.70 -5.91
C VAL A 119 -7.23 -12.97 -5.18
N VAL A 120 -6.40 -14.01 -5.17
CA VAL A 120 -6.71 -15.29 -4.53
C VAL A 120 -6.06 -15.34 -3.16
N GLU A 121 -6.88 -15.59 -2.13
CA GLU A 121 -6.39 -15.63 -0.75
C GLU A 121 -5.33 -16.71 -0.58
N ASN A 122 -4.24 -16.34 0.09
CA ASN A 122 -3.11 -17.23 0.38
C ASN A 122 -2.45 -17.85 -0.85
N CYS A 123 -2.41 -17.12 -1.97
CA CYS A 123 -1.68 -17.57 -3.15
C CYS A 123 -0.24 -17.95 -2.75
N PRO A 124 0.22 -19.18 -3.05
CA PRO A 124 1.51 -19.68 -2.51
C PRO A 124 2.75 -19.02 -3.12
N ASP A 125 2.67 -18.52 -4.35
CA ASP A 125 3.82 -17.94 -5.03
C ASP A 125 3.41 -16.69 -5.82
N PRO A 126 3.02 -15.60 -5.11
CA PRO A 126 2.58 -14.38 -5.79
C PRO A 126 3.76 -13.68 -6.47
N LYS A 127 3.50 -13.15 -7.66
CA LYS A 127 4.48 -12.40 -8.43
C LYS A 127 4.09 -10.91 -8.45
N PRO A 128 5.09 -10.01 -8.57
CA PRO A 128 4.81 -8.59 -8.74
C PRO A 128 3.81 -8.35 -9.86
N ASN A 129 2.84 -7.49 -9.59
CA ASN A 129 1.77 -7.17 -10.54
C ASN A 129 1.30 -5.73 -10.29
N ALA A 130 0.62 -5.16 -11.26
CA ALA A 130 0.03 -3.85 -11.16
C ALA A 130 -1.48 -3.97 -10.94
N TRP A 131 -2.06 -2.96 -10.29
CA TRP A 131 -3.51 -2.85 -10.16
C TRP A 131 -4.10 -2.48 -11.53
N PRO A 132 -5.17 -3.14 -12.00
CA PRO A 132 -5.74 -2.81 -13.31
C PRO A 132 -6.41 -1.44 -13.29
N ASP A 133 -6.36 -0.72 -14.41
CA ASP A 133 -6.88 0.65 -14.52
C ASP A 133 -8.37 0.76 -14.22
N ARG A 134 -9.14 -0.28 -14.49
CA ARG A 134 -10.58 -0.29 -14.23
C ARG A 134 -10.92 -0.19 -12.76
N ILE A 135 -10.09 -0.77 -11.89
CA ILE A 135 -10.30 -0.73 -10.43
C ILE A 135 -9.99 0.65 -9.87
N ARG A 136 -9.18 1.44 -10.55
CA ARG A 136 -8.90 2.83 -10.16
C ARG A 136 -10.15 3.71 -10.12
N ARG A 137 -11.16 3.37 -10.90
CA ARG A 137 -12.37 4.17 -11.06
C ARG A 137 -13.48 3.77 -10.10
N CYS A 138 -13.32 2.64 -9.45
CA CYS A 138 -14.27 2.20 -8.45
C CYS A 138 -13.83 2.72 -7.10
N PRO A 139 -14.67 3.48 -6.39
CA PRO A 139 -14.38 3.76 -5.00
C PRO A 139 -14.26 2.42 -4.27
N GLY A 140 -13.39 2.38 -3.30
CA GLY A 140 -13.34 1.22 -2.42
C GLY A 140 -14.68 1.04 -1.71
N PRO A 141 -14.94 -0.12 -1.15
CA PRO A 141 -16.15 -0.30 -0.35
C PRO A 141 -16.11 0.66 0.82
N GLU A 142 -17.13 1.46 0.92
CA GLU A 142 -17.29 2.41 2.02
C GLU A 142 -17.93 1.74 3.23
#